data_1c1058976190741e7bf3299402b0fb12
#
_entry.id   1c1058976190741e7bf3299402b0fb12
#
_cell.length_a   1.000
_cell.length_b   1.000
_cell.length_c   1.000
_cell.angle_alpha   90.00
_cell.angle_beta   90.00
_cell.angle_gamma   90.00
#
_symmetry.space_group_name_H-M   'P 1'
#
loop_
_entity.id
_entity.type
_entity.pdbx_description
1 polymer ?
#
loop_
_entity_poly.entity_id
_entity_poly.type
_entity_poly.pdbx_seq_one_letter_code
_entity_poly.pdbx_strand_id
1 'polypeptide(L)'
;MRRIGMAVLGLALITTPLVGQRSALREVHDGGSGSFGATFVVAQPLGAFRRNGDVAAGLSLFGVTSGGPLALRIDGSWMAYDAQYQGYGVSTLSQIGTIGAGPQLTLGQGALRIYGFATVGGSLFWSTASYGGCGCSGGDSFLDGHFTTTTSAGGGLLVGLSRGRTPIAIDLGARAVRHDRVSYVPAGGLTQNSDGSFTAREVETRVDMRVYQLGVSIGIR
;
A
#
# COMPACT_ATOMS: atom_id res chain seq x y z
N MET A 1 -14.88 32.33 10.95
CA MET A 1 -14.74 31.47 12.13
C MET A 1 -15.79 30.35 12.05
N ARG A 2 -15.41 29.16 11.61
CA ARG A 2 -16.28 27.97 11.56
C ARG A 2 -15.71 26.95 12.55
N ARG A 3 -16.48 26.65 13.59
CA ARG A 3 -16.15 25.68 14.64
C ARG A 3 -16.26 24.27 14.04
N ILE A 4 -15.14 23.53 14.04
CA ILE A 4 -15.09 22.13 13.69
C ILE A 4 -15.51 21.34 14.94
N GLY A 5 -16.72 20.78 14.89
CA GLY A 5 -17.20 19.84 15.91
C GLY A 5 -16.45 18.52 15.79
N MET A 6 -15.65 18.20 16.81
CA MET A 6 -15.04 16.88 17.00
C MET A 6 -16.12 15.91 17.47
N ALA A 7 -16.59 15.03 16.59
CA ALA A 7 -17.43 13.89 16.98
C ALA A 7 -16.51 12.80 17.55
N VAL A 8 -16.45 12.71 18.86
CA VAL A 8 -15.88 11.58 19.59
C VAL A 8 -16.88 10.42 19.49
N LEU A 9 -16.58 9.45 18.67
CA LEU A 9 -17.34 8.20 18.60
C LEU A 9 -16.94 7.34 19.81
N GLY A 10 -17.76 7.37 20.86
CA GLY A 10 -17.61 6.52 22.04
C GLY A 10 -17.84 5.05 21.69
N LEU A 11 -16.77 4.26 21.70
CA LEU A 11 -16.82 2.80 21.62
C LEU A 11 -17.31 2.27 22.97
N ALA A 12 -18.61 2.02 23.10
CA ALA A 12 -19.17 1.34 24.25
C ALA A 12 -18.71 -0.12 24.25
N LEU A 13 -17.75 -0.45 25.10
CA LEU A 13 -17.35 -1.82 25.42
C LEU A 13 -18.50 -2.49 26.19
N ILE A 14 -19.31 -3.27 25.49
CA ILE A 14 -20.29 -4.18 26.11
C ILE A 14 -19.50 -5.35 26.68
N THR A 15 -19.21 -5.30 27.97
CA THR A 15 -18.64 -6.41 28.73
C THR A 15 -19.75 -7.39 29.11
N THR A 16 -20.08 -8.31 28.21
CA THR A 16 -20.85 -9.53 28.56
C THR A 16 -19.89 -10.62 29.01
N PRO A 17 -20.20 -11.41 30.05
CA PRO A 17 -19.29 -12.45 30.55
C PRO A 17 -19.22 -13.62 29.55
N LEU A 18 -18.10 -13.68 28.86
CA LEU A 18 -17.75 -14.63 27.80
C LEU A 18 -17.18 -15.95 28.35
N VAL A 19 -17.93 -16.69 29.17
CA VAL A 19 -17.47 -17.98 29.66
C VAL A 19 -17.57 -19.09 28.60
N GLY A 20 -18.41 -18.93 27.56
CA GLY A 20 -18.57 -19.91 26.49
C GLY A 20 -17.67 -19.71 25.24
N GLN A 21 -17.02 -18.56 25.10
CA GLN A 21 -16.25 -18.24 23.90
C GLN A 21 -14.77 -18.65 23.92
N ARG A 22 -14.25 -19.07 25.08
CA ARG A 22 -12.84 -19.52 25.18
C ARG A 22 -12.51 -20.74 24.33
N SER A 23 -13.47 -21.64 24.12
CA SER A 23 -13.27 -22.84 23.29
C SER A 23 -13.25 -22.49 21.79
N ALA A 24 -14.15 -21.61 21.33
CA ALA A 24 -14.22 -21.21 19.94
C ALA A 24 -12.99 -20.37 19.50
N LEU A 25 -12.47 -19.52 20.39
CA LEU A 25 -11.26 -18.73 20.12
C LEU A 25 -9.99 -19.57 20.11
N ARG A 26 -9.97 -20.71 20.82
CA ARG A 26 -8.81 -21.61 20.88
C ARG A 26 -8.66 -22.46 19.60
N GLU A 27 -9.76 -22.76 18.93
CA GLU A 27 -9.78 -23.56 17.70
C GLU A 27 -9.44 -22.75 16.42
N VAL A 28 -9.58 -21.40 16.48
CA VAL A 28 -9.14 -20.49 15.41
C VAL A 28 -7.61 -20.48 15.26
N HIS A 29 -6.89 -21.00 16.23
CA HIS A 29 -5.45 -20.90 16.36
C HIS A 29 -4.70 -22.21 16.19
N ASP A 30 -5.15 -23.07 15.29
CA ASP A 30 -4.36 -24.22 14.92
C ASP A 30 -3.08 -23.82 14.16
N GLY A 31 -2.12 -23.40 14.96
CA GLY A 31 -0.75 -23.83 14.80
C GLY A 31 0.12 -23.12 13.76
N GLY A 32 -0.04 -21.86 13.50
CA GLY A 32 0.99 -21.15 12.71
C GLY A 32 1.75 -20.12 13.54
N SER A 33 3.08 -20.10 13.45
CA SER A 33 3.90 -19.04 14.05
C SER A 33 3.76 -17.69 13.36
N GLY A 34 3.02 -17.63 12.26
CA GLY A 34 2.77 -16.43 11.48
C GLY A 34 2.37 -16.74 10.06
N SER A 35 2.29 -15.71 9.25
CA SER A 35 2.14 -15.84 7.80
C SER A 35 2.91 -14.75 7.08
N PHE A 36 3.33 -15.04 5.86
CA PHE A 36 3.83 -14.04 4.94
C PHE A 36 3.10 -14.16 3.61
N GLY A 37 3.10 -13.08 2.84
CA GLY A 37 2.43 -13.09 1.55
C GLY A 37 3.00 -12.06 0.59
N ALA A 38 2.67 -12.28 -0.67
CA ALA A 38 2.97 -11.39 -1.78
C ALA A 38 1.71 -11.13 -2.57
N THR A 39 1.47 -9.87 -2.90
CA THR A 39 0.30 -9.45 -3.66
C THR A 39 0.69 -8.52 -4.80
N PHE A 40 0.03 -8.67 -5.93
CA PHE A 40 -0.05 -7.64 -6.95
C PHE A 40 -1.02 -6.57 -6.48
N VAL A 41 -0.65 -5.31 -6.68
CA VAL A 41 -1.45 -4.17 -6.24
C VAL A 41 -1.73 -3.21 -7.40
N VAL A 42 -2.95 -2.66 -7.37
CA VAL A 42 -3.38 -1.58 -8.27
C VAL A 42 -3.88 -0.44 -7.41
N ALA A 43 -3.29 0.73 -7.57
CA ALA A 43 -3.61 1.92 -6.79
C ALA A 43 -4.33 2.95 -7.64
N GLN A 44 -5.49 3.38 -7.19
CA GLN A 44 -6.28 4.44 -7.78
C GLN A 44 -6.07 5.73 -6.99
N PRO A 45 -5.55 6.81 -7.60
CA PRO A 45 -5.44 8.12 -6.98
C PRO A 45 -6.79 8.69 -6.57
N LEU A 46 -6.82 9.41 -5.45
CA LEU A 46 -8.02 10.06 -4.92
C LEU A 46 -7.78 11.57 -4.72
N GLY A 47 -8.87 12.32 -4.57
CA GLY A 47 -8.83 13.74 -4.23
C GLY A 47 -8.06 14.60 -5.24
N ALA A 48 -7.21 15.49 -4.73
CA ALA A 48 -6.40 16.39 -5.56
C ALA A 48 -5.37 15.64 -6.41
N PHE A 49 -4.84 14.53 -5.89
CA PHE A 49 -3.84 13.72 -6.57
C PHE A 49 -4.39 13.06 -7.85
N ARG A 50 -5.69 12.76 -7.91
CA ARG A 50 -6.37 12.22 -9.11
C ARG A 50 -6.25 13.12 -10.36
N ARG A 51 -6.01 14.42 -10.18
CA ARG A 51 -5.87 15.35 -11.32
C ARG A 51 -4.51 15.24 -12.01
N ASN A 52 -3.52 14.74 -11.30
CA ASN A 52 -2.12 14.77 -11.74
C ASN A 52 -1.49 13.37 -11.77
N GLY A 53 -2.19 12.34 -11.29
CA GLY A 53 -1.69 10.96 -11.22
C GLY A 53 -2.65 9.99 -11.88
N ASP A 54 -2.10 9.06 -12.63
CA ASP A 54 -2.80 7.93 -13.21
C ASP A 54 -2.86 6.75 -12.24
N VAL A 55 -3.42 5.63 -12.69
CA VAL A 55 -3.42 4.37 -11.94
C VAL A 55 -1.99 3.87 -11.82
N ALA A 56 -1.58 3.52 -10.60
CA ALA A 56 -0.30 2.86 -10.36
C ALA A 56 -0.49 1.36 -10.18
N ALA A 57 0.50 0.59 -10.57
CA ALA A 57 0.53 -0.85 -10.37
C ALA A 57 1.87 -1.27 -9.74
N GLY A 58 1.87 -2.39 -9.02
CA GLY A 58 3.09 -2.85 -8.36
C GLY A 58 2.92 -4.12 -7.54
N LEU A 59 3.82 -4.30 -6.58
CA LEU A 59 3.88 -5.45 -5.71
C LEU A 59 3.85 -5.02 -4.24
N SER A 60 3.25 -5.84 -3.39
CA SER A 60 3.32 -5.68 -1.95
C SER A 60 3.69 -7.01 -1.30
N LEU A 61 4.55 -6.93 -0.28
CA LEU A 61 4.91 -8.04 0.59
C LEU A 61 4.39 -7.74 1.99
N PHE A 62 3.97 -8.75 2.71
CA PHE A 62 3.55 -8.59 4.08
C PHE A 62 3.93 -9.79 4.95
N GLY A 63 4.17 -9.52 6.20
CA GLY A 63 4.31 -10.51 7.27
C GLY A 63 3.30 -10.23 8.37
N VAL A 64 2.71 -11.31 8.92
CA VAL A 64 1.78 -11.24 10.05
C VAL A 64 2.26 -12.20 11.12
N THR A 65 2.46 -11.70 12.34
CA THR A 65 2.88 -12.55 13.46
C THR A 65 1.74 -13.46 13.90
N SER A 66 2.09 -14.52 14.61
CA SER A 66 1.10 -15.34 15.32
C SER A 66 0.77 -14.70 16.66
N GLY A 67 -0.44 -14.83 17.10
CA GLY A 67 -0.82 -14.30 18.41
C GLY A 67 -2.33 -14.31 18.66
N GLY A 68 -3.07 -15.09 17.90
CA GLY A 68 -4.52 -15.13 18.00
C GLY A 68 -5.21 -14.29 16.91
N PRO A 69 -6.45 -13.88 17.12
CA PRO A 69 -7.19 -13.10 16.14
C PRO A 69 -6.57 -11.72 15.91
N LEU A 70 -5.87 -11.18 16.90
CA LEU A 70 -5.14 -9.90 16.81
C LEU A 70 -3.64 -10.19 16.68
N ALA A 71 -3.04 -9.70 15.62
CA ALA A 71 -1.65 -9.93 15.27
C ALA A 71 -0.96 -8.61 14.88
N LEU A 72 0.36 -8.59 14.84
CA LEU A 72 1.14 -7.51 14.23
C LEU A 72 1.33 -7.82 12.74
N ARG A 73 1.00 -6.86 11.90
CA ARG A 73 1.30 -6.85 10.47
C ARG A 73 2.45 -5.89 10.18
N ILE A 74 3.38 -6.33 9.34
CA ILE A 74 4.37 -5.48 8.72
C ILE A 74 4.17 -5.64 7.22
N ASP A 75 4.09 -4.56 6.49
CA ASP A 75 3.97 -4.59 5.03
C ASP A 75 4.92 -3.61 4.36
N GLY A 76 5.35 -3.99 3.16
CA GLY A 76 6.10 -3.16 2.24
C GLY A 76 5.47 -3.24 0.86
N SER A 77 5.44 -2.14 0.13
CA SER A 77 4.96 -2.11 -1.24
C SER A 77 5.81 -1.22 -2.12
N TRP A 78 5.87 -1.58 -3.38
CA TRP A 78 6.44 -0.78 -4.43
C TRP A 78 5.44 -0.68 -5.57
N MET A 79 5.19 0.54 -6.04
CA MET A 79 4.24 0.84 -7.12
C MET A 79 4.87 1.84 -8.09
N ALA A 80 4.59 1.68 -9.36
CA ALA A 80 4.98 2.61 -10.40
C ALA A 80 3.73 3.13 -11.14
N TYR A 81 3.77 4.40 -11.47
CA TYR A 81 2.81 5.03 -12.37
C TYR A 81 3.19 4.74 -13.80
N ASP A 82 2.25 4.93 -14.72
CA ASP A 82 2.52 4.78 -16.14
C ASP A 82 3.62 5.77 -16.59
N ALA A 83 4.52 5.29 -17.44
CA ALA A 83 5.60 6.11 -17.96
C ALA A 83 5.04 7.20 -18.88
N GLN A 84 5.30 8.46 -18.52
CA GLN A 84 4.86 9.60 -19.30
C GLN A 84 5.91 9.99 -20.34
N TYR A 85 5.54 9.91 -21.61
CA TYR A 85 6.39 10.37 -22.69
C TYR A 85 6.30 11.89 -22.83
N GLN A 86 7.43 12.57 -22.62
CA GLN A 86 7.51 14.04 -22.60
C GLN A 86 7.88 14.65 -23.95
N GLY A 87 8.03 13.85 -25.00
CA GLY A 87 8.62 14.26 -26.27
C GLY A 87 10.15 14.23 -26.22
N TYR A 88 10.79 14.50 -27.35
CA TYR A 88 12.27 14.52 -27.51
C TYR A 88 12.99 13.26 -27.01
N GLY A 89 12.31 12.12 -26.96
CA GLY A 89 12.91 10.86 -26.48
C GLY A 89 13.07 10.77 -24.96
N VAL A 90 12.43 11.67 -24.19
CA VAL A 90 12.44 11.65 -22.70
C VAL A 90 11.16 11.03 -22.20
N SER A 91 11.26 10.03 -21.31
CA SER A 91 10.15 9.49 -20.56
C SER A 91 10.43 9.64 -19.06
N THR A 92 9.39 9.93 -18.26
CA THR A 92 9.47 9.99 -16.81
C THR A 92 8.65 8.88 -16.19
N LEU A 93 9.23 8.20 -15.20
CA LEU A 93 8.58 7.16 -14.41
C LEU A 93 8.57 7.61 -12.95
N SER A 94 7.39 7.76 -12.38
CA SER A 94 7.21 8.06 -10.96
C SER A 94 6.90 6.80 -10.18
N GLN A 95 7.54 6.63 -9.03
CA GLN A 95 7.47 5.42 -8.22
C GLN A 95 7.24 5.75 -6.75
N ILE A 96 6.61 4.82 -6.03
CA ILE A 96 6.35 4.92 -4.60
C ILE A 96 6.77 3.63 -3.93
N GLY A 97 7.70 3.72 -2.99
CA GLY A 97 8.02 2.66 -2.05
C GLY A 97 7.39 2.97 -0.68
N THR A 98 6.72 2.01 -0.07
CA THR A 98 6.07 2.19 1.23
C THR A 98 6.46 1.05 2.16
N ILE A 99 6.70 1.37 3.44
CA ILE A 99 6.84 0.40 4.52
C ILE A 99 5.94 0.84 5.68
N GLY A 100 5.25 -0.12 6.31
CA GLY A 100 4.36 0.16 7.43
C GLY A 100 4.21 -1.02 8.36
N ALA A 101 3.79 -0.72 9.60
CA ALA A 101 3.48 -1.73 10.61
C ALA A 101 2.23 -1.32 11.40
N GLY A 102 1.52 -2.33 11.91
CA GLY A 102 0.34 -2.09 12.74
C GLY A 102 -0.50 -3.34 13.01
N PRO A 103 -1.60 -3.22 13.74
CA PRO A 103 -2.46 -4.34 14.10
C PRO A 103 -3.23 -4.88 12.89
N GLN A 104 -3.40 -6.19 12.87
CA GLN A 104 -4.31 -6.93 12.00
C GLN A 104 -5.23 -7.80 12.85
N LEU A 105 -6.54 -7.71 12.59
CA LEU A 105 -7.55 -8.60 13.14
C LEU A 105 -7.96 -9.59 12.04
N THR A 106 -7.92 -10.88 12.35
CA THR A 106 -8.36 -11.94 11.43
C THR A 106 -9.48 -12.74 12.08
N LEU A 107 -10.60 -12.89 11.37
CA LEU A 107 -11.81 -13.58 11.82
C LEU A 107 -12.18 -14.68 10.83
N GLY A 108 -12.86 -15.71 11.33
CA GLY A 108 -13.29 -16.86 10.52
C GLY A 108 -12.44 -18.09 10.74
N GLN A 109 -12.93 -19.22 10.24
CA GLN A 109 -12.33 -20.55 10.43
C GLN A 109 -12.29 -21.30 9.09
N GLY A 110 -11.35 -22.23 8.97
CA GLY A 110 -11.27 -23.10 7.80
C GLY A 110 -10.78 -22.41 6.53
N ALA A 111 -11.52 -22.62 5.44
CA ALA A 111 -11.10 -22.18 4.11
C ALA A 111 -11.37 -20.71 3.85
N LEU A 112 -12.28 -20.07 4.57
CA LEU A 112 -12.61 -18.66 4.37
C LEU A 112 -12.35 -17.88 5.66
N ARG A 113 -11.51 -16.85 5.57
CA ARG A 113 -11.21 -15.93 6.66
C ARG A 113 -11.29 -14.51 6.16
N ILE A 114 -11.79 -13.60 6.99
CA ILE A 114 -11.79 -12.16 6.72
C ILE A 114 -10.75 -11.52 7.61
N TYR A 115 -10.12 -10.47 7.13
CA TYR A 115 -9.20 -9.69 7.94
C TYR A 115 -9.39 -8.20 7.74
N GLY A 116 -9.03 -7.44 8.77
CA GLY A 116 -8.93 -5.99 8.73
C GLY A 116 -7.63 -5.56 9.39
N PHE A 117 -7.04 -4.47 8.92
CA PHE A 117 -5.79 -3.96 9.47
C PHE A 117 -5.70 -2.44 9.38
N ALA A 118 -4.82 -1.87 10.19
CA ALA A 118 -4.38 -0.49 10.08
C ALA A 118 -2.86 -0.44 10.31
N THR A 119 -2.14 0.33 9.48
CA THR A 119 -0.69 0.48 9.60
C THR A 119 -0.29 1.93 9.54
N VAL A 120 0.82 2.24 10.20
CA VAL A 120 1.53 3.52 10.12
C VAL A 120 2.96 3.25 9.68
N GLY A 121 3.53 4.15 8.89
CA GLY A 121 4.87 3.98 8.37
C GLY A 121 5.36 5.16 7.56
N GLY A 122 6.22 4.89 6.60
CA GLY A 122 6.80 5.87 5.70
C GLY A 122 6.72 5.46 4.25
N SER A 123 6.72 6.45 3.38
CA SER A 123 6.79 6.27 1.93
C SER A 123 7.88 7.15 1.35
N LEU A 124 8.59 6.59 0.39
CA LEU A 124 9.53 7.29 -0.47
C LEU A 124 8.90 7.43 -1.86
N PHE A 125 8.77 8.64 -2.31
CA PHE A 125 8.37 9.00 -3.67
C PHE A 125 9.63 9.33 -4.44
N TRP A 126 9.79 8.81 -5.65
CA TRP A 126 10.90 9.20 -6.51
C TRP A 126 10.50 9.14 -7.97
N SER A 127 11.16 9.96 -8.77
CA SER A 127 10.97 10.03 -10.21
C SER A 127 12.30 9.79 -10.91
N THR A 128 12.25 9.02 -11.98
CA THR A 128 13.38 8.78 -12.87
C THR A 128 13.05 9.28 -14.27
N ALA A 129 14.00 9.91 -14.93
CA ALA A 129 13.91 10.23 -16.34
C ALA A 129 14.81 9.32 -17.14
N SER A 130 14.24 8.69 -18.16
CA SER A 130 14.97 7.86 -19.11
C SER A 130 15.09 8.62 -20.43
N TYR A 131 16.32 8.75 -20.92
CA TYR A 131 16.61 9.35 -22.21
C TYR A 131 16.81 8.26 -23.25
N GLY A 132 15.84 8.10 -24.15
CA GLY A 132 15.87 7.14 -25.24
C GLY A 132 16.19 7.80 -26.57
N GLY A 133 17.46 7.95 -26.94
CA GLY A 133 17.88 8.09 -28.32
C GLY A 133 18.02 6.71 -28.94
N CYS A 134 17.75 6.59 -30.24
CA CYS A 134 17.85 5.34 -31.00
C CYS A 134 19.09 4.50 -30.64
N GLY A 135 18.93 3.52 -29.78
CA GLY A 135 19.65 2.25 -29.86
C GLY A 135 20.87 2.01 -29.02
N CYS A 136 21.56 2.93 -28.33
CA CYS A 136 22.84 2.57 -27.71
C CYS A 136 23.25 3.19 -26.38
N SER A 137 22.54 4.12 -25.80
CA SER A 137 22.91 4.71 -24.49
C SER A 137 21.72 5.40 -23.84
N GLY A 138 20.78 4.62 -23.32
CA GLY A 138 19.77 5.15 -22.41
C GLY A 138 20.41 5.38 -21.06
N GLY A 139 20.46 6.61 -20.59
CA GLY A 139 20.85 6.94 -19.21
C GLY A 139 19.59 7.18 -18.39
N ASP A 140 19.46 6.50 -17.26
CA ASP A 140 18.45 6.81 -16.26
C ASP A 140 19.02 7.87 -15.31
N SER A 141 18.33 8.98 -15.17
CA SER A 141 18.70 10.04 -14.21
C SER A 141 17.65 10.09 -13.12
N PHE A 142 18.10 10.04 -11.87
CA PHE A 142 17.27 10.31 -10.71
C PHE A 142 16.94 11.81 -10.70
N LEU A 143 15.66 12.15 -10.72
CA LEU A 143 15.21 13.56 -10.75
C LEU A 143 15.00 14.11 -9.36
N ASP A 144 14.24 13.39 -8.52
CA ASP A 144 13.85 13.85 -7.18
C ASP A 144 13.38 12.68 -6.32
N GLY A 145 13.52 12.84 -5.00
CA GLY A 145 13.06 11.90 -4.00
C GLY A 145 12.52 12.57 -2.76
N HIS A 146 11.30 12.27 -2.37
CA HIS A 146 10.63 12.84 -1.20
C HIS A 146 10.14 11.75 -0.25
N PHE A 147 10.55 11.85 1.02
CA PHE A 147 10.07 10.96 2.08
C PHE A 147 8.90 11.59 2.82
N THR A 148 7.87 10.80 3.11
CA THR A 148 6.68 11.26 3.84
C THR A 148 6.12 10.18 4.76
N THR A 149 5.35 10.59 5.76
CA THR A 149 4.60 9.66 6.61
C THR A 149 3.39 9.11 5.88
N THR A 150 3.07 7.85 6.20
CA THR A 150 1.97 7.13 5.57
C THR A 150 1.13 6.43 6.63
N THR A 151 -0.18 6.50 6.46
CA THR A 151 -1.15 5.69 7.18
C THR A 151 -1.98 4.88 6.21
N SER A 152 -2.26 3.63 6.55
CA SER A 152 -3.17 2.83 5.74
C SER A 152 -4.16 2.06 6.62
N ALA A 153 -5.35 1.83 6.09
CA ALA A 153 -6.36 0.98 6.69
C ALA A 153 -7.10 0.21 5.60
N GLY A 154 -7.35 -1.05 5.85
CA GLY A 154 -7.99 -1.91 4.87
C GLY A 154 -8.38 -3.26 5.41
N GLY A 155 -8.74 -4.15 4.49
CA GLY A 155 -9.11 -5.52 4.83
C GLY A 155 -9.33 -6.35 3.57
N GLY A 156 -9.66 -7.62 3.80
CA GLY A 156 -9.85 -8.54 2.70
C GLY A 156 -10.32 -9.92 3.13
N LEU A 157 -10.23 -10.82 2.16
CA LEU A 157 -10.60 -12.22 2.28
C LEU A 157 -9.37 -13.10 2.02
N LEU A 158 -9.17 -14.10 2.86
CA LEU A 158 -8.23 -15.18 2.66
C LEU A 158 -9.01 -16.44 2.30
N VAL A 159 -8.80 -16.95 1.09
CA VAL A 159 -9.42 -18.19 0.59
C VAL A 159 -8.38 -19.30 0.63
N GLY A 160 -8.50 -20.20 1.59
CA GLY A 160 -7.56 -21.30 1.81
C GLY A 160 -7.58 -22.32 0.68
N LEU A 161 -6.44 -22.58 0.08
CA LEU A 161 -6.24 -23.59 -0.96
C LEU A 161 -5.73 -24.91 -0.39
N SER A 162 -4.93 -24.87 0.67
CA SER A 162 -4.36 -26.06 1.30
C SER A 162 -4.47 -25.98 2.84
N ARG A 163 -4.50 -27.18 3.48
CA ARG A 163 -4.62 -27.35 4.94
C ARG A 163 -3.46 -28.17 5.51
N GLY A 164 -2.28 -28.10 4.97
CA GLY A 164 -1.10 -28.83 5.45
C GLY A 164 -0.32 -28.08 6.53
N ARG A 165 0.95 -28.51 6.73
CA ARG A 165 1.93 -27.81 7.59
C ARG A 165 2.21 -26.39 7.11
N THR A 166 2.04 -26.14 5.82
CA THR A 166 2.23 -24.85 5.17
C THR A 166 0.92 -24.47 4.48
N PRO A 167 -0.06 -23.90 5.21
CA PRO A 167 -1.33 -23.50 4.61
C PRO A 167 -1.12 -22.39 3.61
N ILE A 168 -1.71 -22.54 2.44
CA ILE A 168 -1.68 -21.54 1.36
C ILE A 168 -3.09 -20.98 1.18
N ALA A 169 -3.18 -19.65 1.03
CA ALA A 169 -4.45 -18.98 0.77
C ALA A 169 -4.29 -17.94 -0.34
N ILE A 170 -5.34 -17.72 -1.12
CA ILE A 170 -5.48 -16.54 -1.98
C ILE A 170 -5.86 -15.37 -1.09
N ASP A 171 -5.20 -14.24 -1.29
CA ASP A 171 -5.48 -12.96 -0.63
C ASP A 171 -6.16 -12.01 -1.61
N LEU A 172 -7.37 -11.58 -1.27
CA LEU A 172 -8.15 -10.58 -2.00
C LEU A 172 -8.47 -9.44 -1.04
N GLY A 173 -7.99 -8.24 -1.33
CA GLY A 173 -8.17 -7.13 -0.40
C GLY A 173 -8.21 -5.76 -1.04
N ALA A 174 -8.57 -4.78 -0.19
CA ALA A 174 -8.49 -3.37 -0.52
C ALA A 174 -8.07 -2.57 0.71
N ARG A 175 -7.33 -1.48 0.47
CA ARG A 175 -6.93 -0.54 1.51
C ARG A 175 -6.99 0.91 1.03
N ALA A 176 -7.31 1.82 1.93
CA ALA A 176 -7.08 3.24 1.75
C ALA A 176 -5.68 3.58 2.27
N VAL A 177 -4.91 4.30 1.49
CA VAL A 177 -3.57 4.77 1.85
C VAL A 177 -3.59 6.29 1.82
N ARG A 178 -3.08 6.91 2.88
CA ARG A 178 -2.98 8.35 3.02
C ARG A 178 -1.54 8.72 3.32
N HIS A 179 -1.00 9.59 2.51
CA HIS A 179 0.30 10.19 2.71
C HIS A 179 0.11 11.63 3.19
N ASP A 180 1.07 12.16 3.90
CA ASP A 180 1.13 13.58 4.17
C ASP A 180 1.51 14.35 2.88
N ARG A 181 1.80 15.62 2.96
CA ARG A 181 2.16 16.43 1.79
C ARG A 181 3.45 15.94 1.16
N VAL A 182 3.46 15.85 -0.15
CA VAL A 182 4.57 15.39 -0.98
C VAL A 182 4.78 16.39 -2.10
N SER A 183 6.02 16.80 -2.30
CA SER A 183 6.45 17.47 -3.52
C SER A 183 6.83 16.41 -4.56
N TYR A 184 6.34 16.56 -5.77
CA TYR A 184 6.69 15.70 -6.91
C TYR A 184 6.53 16.45 -8.21
N VAL A 185 7.22 15.99 -9.24
CA VAL A 185 7.10 16.51 -10.60
C VAL A 185 5.94 15.77 -11.30
N PRO A 186 4.80 16.45 -11.59
CA PRO A 186 3.68 15.81 -12.28
C PRO A 186 4.03 15.52 -13.74
N ALA A 187 3.22 14.66 -14.37
CA ALA A 187 3.28 14.45 -15.81
C ALA A 187 3.18 15.79 -16.56
N GLY A 188 4.08 16.02 -17.52
CA GLY A 188 4.18 17.30 -18.21
C GLY A 188 4.80 18.46 -17.40
N GLY A 189 5.34 18.17 -16.22
CA GLY A 189 6.02 19.14 -15.36
C GLY A 189 7.45 19.47 -15.78
N LEU A 190 8.01 18.80 -16.79
CA LEU A 190 9.32 19.13 -17.36
C LEU A 190 9.18 20.07 -18.56
N THR A 191 9.89 21.17 -18.55
CA THR A 191 9.96 22.12 -19.68
C THR A 191 11.39 22.18 -20.16
N GLN A 192 11.61 21.95 -21.46
CA GLN A 192 12.92 22.16 -22.06
C GLN A 192 13.13 23.63 -22.37
N ASN A 193 14.23 24.20 -21.87
CA ASN A 193 14.67 25.55 -22.12
C ASN A 193 15.38 25.66 -23.48
N SER A 194 15.53 26.89 -23.98
CA SER A 194 16.20 27.16 -25.27
C SER A 194 17.69 26.80 -25.29
N ASP A 195 18.31 26.65 -24.12
CA ASP A 195 19.71 26.25 -23.95
C ASP A 195 19.88 24.70 -23.86
N GLY A 196 18.77 23.94 -24.00
CA GLY A 196 18.76 22.49 -23.90
C GLY A 196 18.64 21.94 -22.46
N SER A 197 18.65 22.80 -21.44
CA SER A 197 18.40 22.40 -20.05
C SER A 197 16.92 22.11 -19.81
N PHE A 198 16.61 21.42 -18.69
CA PHE A 198 15.24 21.15 -18.29
C PHE A 198 14.92 21.85 -16.97
N THR A 199 13.75 22.47 -16.92
CA THR A 199 13.17 23.00 -15.69
C THR A 199 12.05 22.09 -15.24
N ALA A 200 12.11 21.60 -13.99
CA ALA A 200 11.06 20.79 -13.37
C ALA A 200 10.11 21.71 -12.59
N ARG A 201 8.82 21.56 -12.83
CA ARG A 201 7.77 22.22 -12.04
C ARG A 201 7.30 21.23 -10.98
N GLU A 202 7.65 21.48 -9.73
CA GLU A 202 7.17 20.72 -8.58
C GLU A 202 5.77 21.16 -8.16
N VAL A 203 4.98 20.20 -7.72
CA VAL A 203 3.65 20.40 -7.14
C VAL A 203 3.59 19.73 -5.77
N GLU A 204 3.27 20.50 -4.74
CA GLU A 204 3.02 19.97 -3.40
C GLU A 204 1.56 19.61 -3.23
N THR A 205 1.26 18.36 -2.91
CA THR A 205 -0.09 17.89 -2.66
C THR A 205 -0.13 16.74 -1.66
N ARG A 206 -1.32 16.49 -1.11
CA ARG A 206 -1.61 15.29 -0.35
C ARG A 206 -1.86 14.14 -1.31
N VAL A 207 -1.22 13.00 -1.07
CA VAL A 207 -1.38 11.81 -1.92
C VAL A 207 -2.24 10.79 -1.20
N ASP A 208 -3.51 10.74 -1.58
CA ASP A 208 -4.48 9.75 -1.10
C ASP A 208 -4.75 8.73 -2.21
N MET A 209 -4.78 7.45 -1.85
CA MET A 209 -4.99 6.35 -2.81
C MET A 209 -5.93 5.29 -2.25
N ARG A 210 -6.65 4.62 -3.15
CA ARG A 210 -7.31 3.34 -2.89
C ARG A 210 -6.53 2.25 -3.59
N VAL A 211 -6.06 1.27 -2.83
CA VAL A 211 -5.23 0.17 -3.34
C VAL A 211 -6.03 -1.12 -3.26
N TYR A 212 -6.14 -1.81 -4.37
CA TYR A 212 -6.71 -3.15 -4.48
C TYR A 212 -5.57 -4.15 -4.56
N GLN A 213 -5.72 -5.31 -3.96
CA GLN A 213 -4.69 -6.33 -3.91
C GLN A 213 -5.23 -7.73 -4.21
N LEU A 214 -4.42 -8.49 -4.95
CA LEU A 214 -4.63 -9.90 -5.24
C LEU A 214 -3.30 -10.63 -5.09
N GLY A 215 -3.27 -11.72 -4.33
CA GLY A 215 -2.02 -12.46 -4.15
C GLY A 215 -2.17 -13.75 -3.38
N VAL A 216 -1.06 -14.15 -2.76
CA VAL A 216 -0.95 -15.41 -2.02
C VAL A 216 -0.39 -15.13 -0.64
N SER A 217 -0.98 -15.79 0.36
CA SER A 217 -0.51 -15.84 1.74
C SER A 217 -0.11 -17.26 2.10
N ILE A 218 1.03 -17.42 2.76
CA ILE A 218 1.60 -18.69 3.19
C ILE A 218 1.75 -18.65 4.70
N GLY A 219 1.13 -19.61 5.40
CA GLY A 219 1.31 -19.75 6.84
C GLY A 219 2.61 -20.47 7.17
N ILE A 220 3.25 -20.03 8.25
CA ILE A 220 4.45 -20.63 8.85
C ILE A 220 4.01 -21.29 10.16
N ARG A 221 4.43 -22.54 10.39
CA ARG A 221 4.21 -23.28 11.65
C ARG A 221 5.51 -23.45 12.42
#